data_39899694b9b5b73f37f3c6976775b15a
#
_entry.id   39899694b9b5b73f37f3c6976775b15a
#
_cell.length_a   1.000
_cell.length_b   1.000
_cell.length_c   1.000
_cell.angle_alpha   90.00
_cell.angle_beta   90.00
_cell.angle_gamma   90.00
#
_symmetry.space_group_name_H-M   'P 1'
#
loop_
_entity.id
_entity.type
_entity.pdbx_description
1 polymer ?
#
loop_
_entity_poly.entity_id
_entity_poly.type
_entity_poly.pdbx_seq_one_letter_code
_entity_poly.pdbx_strand_id
1 'polypeptide(L)'
;MAMASTKPLALLLLVALSATAMTAAGQGSCNGHKVTVQNLCGHDLNLGIEARSNSKALFPNGYLLPSGKHESFDVCAWTGSVSAQGAAVAEFHMDHEGGAYYEVSTNQASMPVRVSVTPHGSPLQGHCPTAGCDTGNHCFEHSVPGGNCHGVTEIKIVYYNP
;
A
#
# COMPACT_ATOMS: atom_id res chain seq x y z
N MET A 1 -78.88 -10.37 20.82
CA MET A 1 -78.23 -9.67 19.73
C MET A 1 -76.75 -9.52 20.05
N ALA A 2 -75.92 -10.34 19.49
CA ALA A 2 -74.48 -10.38 19.74
C ALA A 2 -73.75 -9.59 18.67
N MET A 3 -73.02 -8.54 19.06
CA MET A 3 -72.18 -7.81 18.15
C MET A 3 -70.78 -8.43 18.16
N ALA A 4 -70.35 -8.94 17.05
CA ALA A 4 -69.02 -9.45 16.84
C ALA A 4 -68.05 -8.29 16.54
N SER A 5 -67.01 -8.15 17.38
CA SER A 5 -65.90 -7.19 17.18
C SER A 5 -64.83 -7.87 16.40
N THR A 6 -64.63 -7.45 15.15
CA THR A 6 -63.49 -7.83 14.31
C THR A 6 -62.28 -6.93 14.59
N LYS A 7 -61.21 -7.52 15.14
CA LYS A 7 -59.90 -6.86 15.28
C LYS A 7 -59.13 -6.95 13.95
N PRO A 8 -58.56 -5.87 13.44
CA PRO A 8 -57.66 -5.97 12.28
C PRO A 8 -56.31 -6.52 12.71
N LEU A 9 -55.88 -7.55 12.03
CA LEU A 9 -54.55 -8.15 12.15
C LEU A 9 -53.56 -7.25 11.43
N ALA A 10 -52.72 -6.52 12.17
CA ALA A 10 -51.65 -5.75 11.63
C ALA A 10 -50.52 -6.69 11.16
N LEU A 11 -50.38 -6.84 9.89
CA LEU A 11 -49.28 -7.61 9.24
C LEU A 11 -48.02 -6.78 9.26
N LEU A 12 -47.16 -7.02 10.23
CA LEU A 12 -45.79 -6.43 10.28
C LEU A 12 -44.93 -7.11 9.18
N LEU A 13 -44.72 -6.42 8.05
CA LEU A 13 -43.69 -6.78 7.09
C LEU A 13 -42.32 -6.44 7.65
N LEU A 14 -41.63 -7.45 8.17
CA LEU A 14 -40.20 -7.37 8.44
C LEU A 14 -39.44 -7.40 7.12
N VAL A 15 -39.03 -6.22 6.64
CA VAL A 15 -38.05 -6.12 5.56
C VAL A 15 -36.69 -6.43 6.15
N ALA A 16 -36.23 -7.65 6.00
CA ALA A 16 -34.85 -8.02 6.30
C ALA A 16 -33.94 -7.36 5.23
N LEU A 17 -33.27 -6.27 5.59
CA LEU A 17 -32.15 -5.75 4.83
C LEU A 17 -31.01 -6.77 4.92
N SER A 18 -30.90 -7.62 3.90
CA SER A 18 -29.74 -8.45 3.70
C SER A 18 -28.59 -7.54 3.25
N ALA A 19 -27.77 -7.11 4.20
CA ALA A 19 -26.47 -6.54 3.88
C ALA A 19 -25.64 -7.67 3.27
N THR A 20 -25.60 -7.72 1.94
CA THR A 20 -24.62 -8.53 1.22
C THR A 20 -23.25 -7.90 1.50
N ALA A 21 -22.54 -8.43 2.50
CA ALA A 21 -21.13 -8.23 2.61
C ALA A 21 -20.50 -8.72 1.29
N MET A 22 -20.05 -7.79 0.45
CA MET A 22 -19.17 -8.12 -0.66
C MET A 22 -17.88 -8.62 -0.03
N THR A 23 -17.78 -9.93 0.15
CA THR A 23 -16.51 -10.59 0.40
C THR A 23 -15.65 -10.34 -0.84
N ALA A 24 -14.63 -9.53 -0.68
CA ALA A 24 -13.58 -9.39 -1.67
C ALA A 24 -13.08 -10.81 -2.02
N ALA A 25 -13.24 -11.17 -3.28
CA ALA A 25 -12.89 -12.49 -3.78
C ALA A 25 -11.44 -12.82 -3.42
N GLY A 26 -11.28 -13.94 -2.72
CA GLY A 26 -10.06 -14.54 -2.22
C GLY A 26 -8.74 -14.11 -2.85
N GLN A 27 -8.00 -13.26 -2.15
CA GLN A 27 -6.55 -13.37 -2.19
C GLN A 27 -6.21 -14.60 -1.36
N GLY A 28 -5.65 -15.63 -2.01
CA GLY A 28 -5.07 -16.76 -1.30
C GLY A 28 -4.13 -16.21 -0.22
N SER A 29 -4.00 -16.91 0.91
CA SER A 29 -3.18 -16.45 2.04
C SER A 29 -1.78 -16.15 1.51
N CYS A 30 -1.54 -14.88 1.26
CA CYS A 30 -0.24 -14.37 0.90
C CYS A 30 0.61 -14.44 2.16
N ASN A 31 1.80 -14.94 2.11
CA ASN A 31 2.72 -15.24 3.21
C ASN A 31 3.00 -14.07 4.20
N GLY A 32 2.01 -13.20 4.44
CA GLY A 32 2.12 -12.07 5.34
C GLY A 32 2.95 -10.92 4.78
N HIS A 33 3.17 -10.87 3.48
CA HIS A 33 3.88 -9.75 2.83
C HIS A 33 2.97 -8.54 2.71
N LYS A 34 3.54 -7.35 2.85
CA LYS A 34 2.80 -6.09 2.72
C LYS A 34 3.63 -4.97 2.10
N VAL A 35 2.93 -4.01 1.56
CA VAL A 35 3.47 -2.71 1.14
C VAL A 35 2.84 -1.65 2.03
N THR A 36 3.66 -0.84 2.68
CA THR A 36 3.21 0.27 3.51
C THR A 36 3.65 1.57 2.88
N VAL A 37 2.72 2.50 2.69
CA VAL A 37 2.99 3.85 2.20
C VAL A 37 2.70 4.84 3.32
N GLN A 38 3.67 5.69 3.66
CA GLN A 38 3.56 6.68 4.73
C GLN A 38 3.80 8.09 4.18
N ASN A 39 2.94 9.02 4.56
CA ASN A 39 3.04 10.44 4.25
C ASN A 39 3.51 11.23 5.48
N LEU A 40 4.76 11.67 5.48
CA LEU A 40 5.35 12.58 6.49
C LEU A 40 5.48 14.01 5.96
N CYS A 41 4.85 14.33 4.81
CA CYS A 41 4.74 15.69 4.30
C CYS A 41 3.74 16.50 5.12
N GLY A 42 3.87 17.81 5.13
CA GLY A 42 2.92 18.70 5.79
C GLY A 42 1.60 18.91 5.04
N HIS A 43 1.34 18.14 3.98
CA HIS A 43 0.15 18.21 3.13
C HIS A 43 -0.27 16.82 2.65
N ASP A 44 -1.49 16.71 2.18
CA ASP A 44 -2.02 15.47 1.62
C ASP A 44 -1.33 15.14 0.28
N LEU A 45 -1.13 13.85 0.01
CA LEU A 45 -0.51 13.36 -1.22
C LEU A 45 -1.52 12.59 -2.07
N ASN A 46 -1.54 12.88 -3.37
CA ASN A 46 -2.20 12.04 -4.35
C ASN A 46 -1.20 10.99 -4.85
N LEU A 47 -1.48 9.72 -4.56
CA LEU A 47 -0.65 8.60 -4.94
C LEU A 47 -1.07 8.05 -6.31
N GLY A 48 -0.08 7.72 -7.11
CA GLY A 48 -0.21 6.92 -8.33
C GLY A 48 0.35 5.52 -8.11
N ILE A 49 -0.17 4.56 -8.88
CA ILE A 49 0.30 3.18 -8.85
C ILE A 49 0.33 2.61 -10.26
N GLU A 50 1.39 1.88 -10.59
CA GLU A 50 1.51 1.09 -11.80
C GLU A 50 1.84 -0.35 -11.39
N ALA A 51 0.85 -1.24 -11.47
CA ALA A 51 1.06 -2.66 -11.24
C ALA A 51 1.53 -3.34 -12.53
N ARG A 52 2.57 -4.19 -12.45
CA ARG A 52 3.17 -4.92 -13.56
C ARG A 52 3.16 -6.44 -13.29
N SER A 53 3.50 -7.23 -14.30
CA SER A 53 3.73 -8.68 -14.17
C SER A 53 2.59 -9.43 -13.47
N ASN A 54 1.34 -9.20 -13.89
CA ASN A 54 0.14 -9.80 -13.29
C ASN A 54 -0.18 -9.37 -11.86
N SER A 55 0.53 -8.38 -11.31
CA SER A 55 0.20 -7.78 -10.03
C SER A 55 -1.09 -6.97 -10.13
N LYS A 56 -1.86 -6.91 -9.03
CA LYS A 56 -3.05 -6.07 -8.96
C LYS A 56 -2.68 -4.72 -8.35
N ALA A 57 -3.33 -3.65 -8.81
CA ALA A 57 -3.21 -2.36 -8.17
C ALA A 57 -3.66 -2.45 -6.70
N LEU A 58 -2.85 -1.92 -5.79
CA LEU A 58 -3.11 -1.94 -4.36
C LEU A 58 -4.18 -0.91 -3.97
N PHE A 59 -4.28 0.16 -4.74
CA PHE A 59 -5.23 1.26 -4.57
C PHE A 59 -5.53 1.88 -5.95
N PRO A 60 -6.61 2.66 -6.10
CA PRO A 60 -6.88 3.38 -7.35
C PRO A 60 -5.86 4.52 -7.55
N ASN A 61 -5.54 4.84 -8.80
CA ASN A 61 -4.76 6.03 -9.11
C ASN A 61 -5.46 7.29 -8.57
N GLY A 62 -4.67 8.22 -8.02
CA GLY A 62 -5.18 9.40 -7.34
C GLY A 62 -5.67 9.11 -5.92
N TYR A 63 -5.19 8.02 -5.31
CA TYR A 63 -5.47 7.71 -3.90
C TYR A 63 -4.95 8.82 -2.99
N LEU A 64 -5.84 9.43 -2.23
CA LEU A 64 -5.49 10.50 -1.31
C LEU A 64 -4.96 9.92 0.00
N LEU A 65 -3.67 10.11 0.28
CA LEU A 65 -3.05 9.76 1.55
C LEU A 65 -2.86 11.03 2.39
N PRO A 66 -3.65 11.22 3.47
CA PRO A 66 -3.57 12.43 4.28
C PRO A 66 -2.22 12.60 4.96
N SER A 67 -1.86 13.85 5.25
CA SER A 67 -0.63 14.20 5.98
C SER A 67 -0.54 13.46 7.32
N GLY A 68 0.63 12.92 7.64
CA GLY A 68 0.92 12.17 8.86
C GLY A 68 0.30 10.76 8.91
N LYS A 69 -0.37 10.30 7.83
CA LYS A 69 -0.99 8.97 7.77
C LYS A 69 -0.12 7.96 7.04
N HIS A 70 -0.43 6.71 7.27
CA HIS A 70 0.10 5.56 6.53
C HIS A 70 -1.03 4.58 6.21
N GLU A 71 -0.84 3.84 5.14
CA GLU A 71 -1.71 2.74 4.73
C GLU A 71 -0.86 1.52 4.41
N SER A 72 -1.36 0.34 4.75
CA SER A 72 -0.70 -0.93 4.50
C SER A 72 -1.59 -1.84 3.67
N PHE A 73 -1.01 -2.46 2.66
CA PHE A 73 -1.70 -3.33 1.72
C PHE A 73 -1.05 -4.70 1.74
N ASP A 74 -1.86 -5.72 2.00
CA ASP A 74 -1.39 -7.11 1.94
C ASP A 74 -1.12 -7.49 0.49
N VAL A 75 0.02 -8.10 0.26
CA VAL A 75 0.45 -8.56 -1.07
C VAL A 75 0.97 -9.99 -0.99
N CYS A 76 0.93 -10.68 -2.14
CA CYS A 76 1.75 -11.85 -2.40
C CYS A 76 3.03 -11.39 -3.11
N ALA A 77 3.50 -12.09 -4.14
CA ALA A 77 4.46 -11.50 -5.06
C ALA A 77 3.84 -10.27 -5.72
N TRP A 78 4.54 -9.14 -5.69
CA TRP A 78 4.07 -7.89 -6.27
C TRP A 78 5.18 -7.17 -7.00
N THR A 79 4.85 -6.65 -8.17
CA THR A 79 5.76 -5.93 -9.05
C THR A 79 5.11 -4.67 -9.56
N GLY A 80 5.80 -3.56 -9.49
CA GLY A 80 5.33 -2.29 -10.02
C GLY A 80 5.97 -1.09 -9.36
N SER A 81 5.28 0.04 -9.42
CA SER A 81 5.75 1.29 -8.86
C SER A 81 4.65 2.08 -8.15
N VAL A 82 5.08 2.85 -7.16
CA VAL A 82 4.26 3.84 -6.46
C VAL A 82 4.88 5.21 -6.68
N SER A 83 4.04 6.19 -6.93
CA SER A 83 4.44 7.58 -7.17
C SER A 83 3.59 8.54 -6.35
N ALA A 84 4.11 9.75 -6.15
CA ALA A 84 3.36 10.88 -5.65
C ALA A 84 3.75 12.12 -6.46
N GLN A 85 2.85 13.11 -6.51
CA GLN A 85 3.13 14.35 -7.23
C GLN A 85 4.35 15.07 -6.63
N GLY A 86 5.34 15.34 -7.47
CA GLY A 86 6.56 16.04 -7.07
C GLY A 86 7.62 15.16 -6.40
N ALA A 87 7.41 13.85 -6.31
CA ALA A 87 8.37 12.89 -5.78
C ALA A 87 8.99 12.03 -6.89
N ALA A 88 10.12 11.41 -6.60
CA ALA A 88 10.65 10.33 -7.42
C ALA A 88 9.73 9.11 -7.34
N VAL A 89 9.78 8.26 -8.38
CA VAL A 89 9.02 7.01 -8.40
C VAL A 89 9.77 5.96 -7.57
N ALA A 90 9.05 5.26 -6.72
CA ALA A 90 9.51 4.07 -6.01
C ALA A 90 9.10 2.84 -6.81
N GLU A 91 10.05 2.13 -7.39
CA GLU A 91 9.83 0.86 -8.08
C GLU A 91 10.31 -0.30 -7.23
N PHE A 92 9.56 -1.39 -7.18
CA PHE A 92 9.96 -2.57 -6.41
C PHE A 92 9.29 -3.86 -6.90
N HIS A 93 9.95 -4.96 -6.59
CA HIS A 93 9.49 -6.32 -6.80
C HIS A 93 9.63 -7.07 -5.48
N MET A 94 8.58 -7.65 -4.98
CA MET A 94 8.61 -8.56 -3.84
C MET A 94 8.52 -10.01 -4.33
N ASP A 95 9.22 -10.90 -3.65
CA ASP A 95 9.34 -12.33 -3.99
C ASP A 95 9.97 -12.60 -5.38
N HIS A 96 10.88 -11.74 -5.81
CA HIS A 96 11.69 -12.00 -6.98
C HIS A 96 12.86 -12.92 -6.60
N GLU A 97 12.89 -14.14 -7.14
CA GLU A 97 13.93 -15.15 -6.84
C GLU A 97 14.16 -15.37 -5.32
N GLY A 98 13.08 -15.26 -4.52
CA GLY A 98 13.16 -15.38 -3.06
C GLY A 98 13.70 -14.14 -2.34
N GLY A 99 13.90 -13.04 -3.06
CA GLY A 99 14.35 -11.77 -2.53
C GLY A 99 13.49 -10.60 -2.99
N ALA A 100 13.93 -9.40 -2.67
CA ALA A 100 13.33 -8.16 -3.14
C ALA A 100 14.31 -7.37 -4.00
N TYR A 101 13.75 -6.76 -5.05
CA TYR A 101 14.38 -5.69 -5.81
C TYR A 101 13.64 -4.39 -5.51
N TYR A 102 14.34 -3.30 -5.34
CA TYR A 102 13.73 -1.98 -5.21
C TYR A 102 14.71 -0.89 -5.63
N GLU A 103 14.16 0.18 -6.20
CA GLU A 103 14.94 1.34 -6.59
C GLU A 103 14.16 2.65 -6.41
N VAL A 104 14.91 3.70 -6.11
CA VAL A 104 14.43 5.09 -6.07
C VAL A 104 15.58 5.99 -6.47
N SER A 105 15.32 6.95 -7.36
CA SER A 105 16.34 7.94 -7.71
C SER A 105 16.86 8.67 -6.48
N THR A 106 18.19 8.82 -6.37
CA THR A 106 18.84 9.65 -5.36
C THR A 106 19.01 11.11 -5.79
N ASN A 107 18.69 11.43 -7.05
CA ASN A 107 18.71 12.79 -7.55
C ASN A 107 17.40 13.53 -7.20
N GLN A 108 17.16 13.71 -5.90
CA GLN A 108 15.93 14.29 -5.38
C GLN A 108 16.14 15.71 -4.78
N ALA A 109 17.33 16.28 -4.87
CA ALA A 109 17.67 17.54 -4.21
C ALA A 109 16.75 18.72 -4.60
N SER A 110 16.25 18.73 -5.84
CA SER A 110 15.34 19.77 -6.34
C SER A 110 13.87 19.38 -6.31
N MET A 111 13.54 18.20 -5.80
CA MET A 111 12.15 17.74 -5.75
C MET A 111 11.42 18.32 -4.54
N PRO A 112 10.16 18.76 -4.68
CA PRO A 112 9.37 19.27 -3.56
C PRO A 112 8.97 18.21 -2.55
N VAL A 113 9.02 16.93 -2.92
CA VAL A 113 8.75 15.79 -2.05
C VAL A 113 9.85 14.76 -2.24
N ARG A 114 10.42 14.29 -1.17
CA ARG A 114 11.40 13.20 -1.18
C ARG A 114 10.76 11.88 -0.84
N VAL A 115 11.36 10.81 -1.33
CA VAL A 115 10.88 9.46 -1.06
C VAL A 115 12.04 8.52 -0.77
N SER A 116 11.82 7.65 0.20
CA SER A 116 12.69 6.52 0.49
C SER A 116 11.90 5.21 0.52
N VAL A 117 12.60 4.13 0.24
CA VAL A 117 12.08 2.76 0.32
C VAL A 117 12.97 1.97 1.26
N THR A 118 12.36 1.36 2.28
CA THR A 118 13.06 0.55 3.27
C THR A 118 12.43 -0.83 3.33
N PRO A 119 13.21 -1.93 3.16
CA PRO A 119 12.73 -3.27 3.39
C PRO A 119 12.67 -3.58 4.88
N HIS A 120 11.67 -4.34 5.29
CA HIS A 120 11.55 -4.91 6.63
C HIS A 120 11.33 -6.41 6.54
N GLY A 121 11.87 -7.13 7.53
CA GLY A 121 11.74 -8.58 7.64
C GLY A 121 12.46 -9.06 8.89
N SER A 122 12.25 -10.32 9.24
CA SER A 122 12.88 -10.90 10.43
C SER A 122 13.19 -12.39 10.20
N PRO A 123 14.47 -12.73 9.96
CA PRO A 123 15.59 -11.81 9.72
C PRO A 123 15.68 -11.35 8.26
N LEU A 124 16.17 -10.14 8.03
CA LEU A 124 16.69 -9.75 6.72
C LEU A 124 18.05 -10.38 6.49
N GLN A 125 18.35 -10.79 5.27
CA GLN A 125 19.61 -11.41 4.87
C GLN A 125 20.16 -10.77 3.60
N GLY A 126 21.49 -10.67 3.52
CA GLY A 126 22.18 -10.06 2.39
C GLY A 126 22.26 -8.54 2.50
N HIS A 127 22.17 -7.84 1.37
CA HIS A 127 22.30 -6.39 1.29
C HIS A 127 20.91 -5.76 1.19
N CYS A 128 20.45 -5.15 2.27
CA CYS A 128 19.10 -4.64 2.43
C CYS A 128 19.07 -3.17 2.90
N PRO A 129 19.74 -2.24 2.21
CA PRO A 129 19.77 -0.84 2.63
C PRO A 129 18.42 -0.15 2.35
N THR A 130 18.25 1.04 2.90
CA THR A 130 17.24 1.99 2.41
C THR A 130 17.67 2.51 1.04
N ALA A 131 16.73 2.67 0.10
CA ALA A 131 16.95 3.34 -1.17
C ALA A 131 16.23 4.70 -1.21
N GLY A 132 16.76 5.66 -1.99
CA GLY A 132 16.19 7.00 -2.12
C GLY A 132 16.70 7.99 -1.10
N CYS A 133 15.90 8.98 -0.73
CA CYS A 133 16.33 10.08 0.18
C CYS A 133 15.30 10.32 1.28
N ASP A 134 15.78 10.74 2.44
CA ASP A 134 14.96 11.23 3.55
C ASP A 134 14.97 12.77 3.63
N THR A 135 14.62 13.31 4.79
CA THR A 135 14.72 14.74 5.09
C THR A 135 16.19 15.19 5.14
N GLY A 136 16.45 16.48 4.93
CA GLY A 136 17.78 17.08 5.14
C GLY A 136 18.83 16.75 4.08
N ASN A 137 18.44 16.38 2.87
CA ASN A 137 19.33 15.98 1.76
C ASN A 137 20.14 14.70 1.99
N HIS A 138 19.74 13.88 2.94
CA HIS A 138 20.38 12.62 3.18
C HIS A 138 19.84 11.58 2.20
N CYS A 139 20.69 11.15 1.28
CA CYS A 139 20.36 10.13 0.29
C CYS A 139 21.18 8.86 0.53
N PHE A 140 20.55 7.73 0.25
CA PHE A 140 21.08 6.39 0.48
C PHE A 140 21.45 5.73 -0.85
N GLU A 141 21.12 4.48 -1.04
CA GLU A 141 21.35 3.79 -2.29
C GLU A 141 20.29 4.12 -3.33
N HIS A 142 20.69 4.06 -4.61
CA HIS A 142 19.77 4.25 -5.72
C HIS A 142 18.94 3.00 -5.97
N SER A 143 19.57 1.83 -5.95
CA SER A 143 18.94 0.58 -6.37
C SER A 143 19.56 -0.60 -5.63
N VAL A 144 18.69 -1.55 -5.26
CA VAL A 144 19.08 -2.85 -4.72
C VAL A 144 18.61 -3.93 -5.71
N PRO A 145 19.53 -4.55 -6.46
CA PRO A 145 19.19 -5.57 -7.46
C PRO A 145 18.48 -6.78 -6.85
N GLY A 146 17.68 -7.46 -7.67
CA GLY A 146 17.00 -8.69 -7.29
C GLY A 146 17.99 -9.76 -6.78
N GLY A 147 17.56 -10.51 -5.77
CA GLY A 147 18.37 -11.55 -5.16
C GLY A 147 19.39 -11.08 -4.14
N ASN A 148 19.58 -9.79 -3.90
CA ASN A 148 20.53 -9.28 -2.92
C ASN A 148 19.94 -9.05 -1.52
N CYS A 149 18.63 -8.85 -1.41
CA CYS A 149 17.93 -8.68 -0.13
C CYS A 149 16.87 -9.77 0.03
N HIS A 150 17.05 -10.63 1.01
CA HIS A 150 16.16 -11.76 1.29
C HIS A 150 15.45 -11.61 2.64
N GLY A 151 14.37 -12.38 2.83
CA GLY A 151 13.58 -12.37 4.05
C GLY A 151 12.71 -11.11 4.21
N VAL A 152 12.49 -10.38 3.11
CA VAL A 152 11.64 -9.19 3.11
C VAL A 152 10.18 -9.59 3.22
N THR A 153 9.50 -9.10 4.25
CA THR A 153 8.06 -9.27 4.46
C THR A 153 7.29 -7.97 4.29
N GLU A 154 7.99 -6.83 4.29
CA GLU A 154 7.38 -5.53 4.05
C GLU A 154 8.33 -4.64 3.24
N ILE A 155 7.77 -3.94 2.27
CA ILE A 155 8.37 -2.76 1.65
C ILE A 155 7.66 -1.54 2.20
N LYS A 156 8.43 -0.66 2.87
CA LYS A 156 7.92 0.60 3.40
C LYS A 156 8.40 1.77 2.55
N ILE A 157 7.44 2.52 2.01
CA ILE A 157 7.67 3.72 1.20
C ILE A 157 7.31 4.92 2.08
N VAL A 158 8.23 5.86 2.24
CA VAL A 158 7.98 7.05 3.07
C VAL A 158 8.24 8.31 2.25
N TYR A 159 7.27 9.20 2.23
CA TYR A 159 7.33 10.51 1.61
C TYR A 159 7.62 11.58 2.66
N TYR A 160 8.55 12.50 2.36
CA TYR A 160 9.01 13.56 3.26
C TYR A 160 8.96 14.93 2.59
N ASN A 161 8.75 15.97 3.38
CA ASN A 161 9.17 17.31 2.98
C ASN A 161 10.70 17.41 3.06
N PRO A 162 11.33 18.09 2.07
CA PRO A 162 12.76 18.40 2.10
C PRO A 162 13.16 19.27 3.29
#